data_e175f446cf935f6ea2e1303127f21ceb
#
_entry.id   e175f446cf935f6ea2e1303127f21ceb
#
_cell.length_a   1.000
_cell.length_b   1.000
_cell.length_c   1.000
_cell.angle_alpha   90.00
_cell.angle_beta   90.00
_cell.angle_gamma   90.00
#
_symmetry.space_group_name_H-M   'P 1'
#
loop_
_entity.id
_entity.type
_entity.pdbx_description
1 polymer ?
#
loop_
_entity_poly.entity_id
_entity_poly.type
_entity_poly.pdbx_seq_one_letter_code
_entity_poly.pdbx_strand_id
1 'polypeptide(L)'
;MAPTVDLKEAAAAYEAATQYFLNLARGVTAEVIDVHAENEWSARQCIHHRADSEAQSYARLRRLVAEPEGSIIQGYDEGAWANEPKLAYADGDVTNSIAVYAAVRAASLDLVKRLEESDLEKYGEHTEAGKYTIARWLET
;
A
#
# COMPACT_ATOMS: atom_id res chain seq x y z
N MET A 1 13.45 3.69 25.20
CA MET A 1 13.81 2.67 24.21
C MET A 1 12.69 2.54 23.19
N ALA A 2 13.02 2.64 21.91
CA ALA A 2 12.00 2.45 20.89
C ALA A 2 11.48 1.00 20.92
N PRO A 3 10.17 0.76 20.67
CA PRO A 3 9.64 -0.59 20.58
C PRO A 3 10.36 -1.35 19.47
N THR A 4 10.75 -2.58 19.75
CA THR A 4 11.34 -3.45 18.74
C THR A 4 10.23 -4.01 17.86
N VAL A 5 10.37 -3.90 16.53
CA VAL A 5 9.44 -4.51 15.60
C VAL A 5 9.71 -6.02 15.57
N ASP A 6 8.68 -6.82 15.82
CA ASP A 6 8.76 -8.26 15.63
C ASP A 6 8.48 -8.56 14.17
N LEU A 7 9.50 -8.96 13.41
CA LEU A 7 9.40 -9.17 11.97
C LEU A 7 8.46 -10.32 11.60
N LYS A 8 8.38 -11.37 12.42
CA LYS A 8 7.45 -12.48 12.15
C LYS A 8 6.01 -12.04 12.33
N GLU A 9 5.73 -11.28 13.40
CA GLU A 9 4.40 -10.72 13.63
C GLU A 9 4.03 -9.72 12.55
N ALA A 10 4.98 -8.87 12.14
CA ALA A 10 4.75 -7.90 11.06
C ALA A 10 4.40 -8.59 9.75
N ALA A 11 5.11 -9.65 9.38
CA ALA A 11 4.83 -10.43 8.17
C ALA A 11 3.45 -11.10 8.24
N ALA A 12 3.10 -11.69 9.39
CA ALA A 12 1.80 -12.32 9.58
C ALA A 12 0.66 -11.31 9.52
N ALA A 13 0.82 -10.14 10.15
CA ALA A 13 -0.17 -9.08 10.11
C ALA A 13 -0.34 -8.51 8.69
N TYR A 14 0.75 -8.35 7.95
CA TYR A 14 0.73 -7.89 6.57
C TYR A 14 -0.05 -8.87 5.68
N GLU A 15 0.23 -10.16 5.81
CA GLU A 15 -0.49 -11.20 5.06
C GLU A 15 -1.97 -11.24 5.41
N ALA A 16 -2.31 -11.18 6.70
CA ALA A 16 -3.71 -11.19 7.16
C ALA A 16 -4.47 -9.97 6.62
N ALA A 17 -3.86 -8.79 6.65
CA ALA A 17 -4.47 -7.58 6.11
C ALA A 17 -4.71 -7.69 4.60
N THR A 18 -3.78 -8.30 3.88
CA THR A 18 -3.93 -8.55 2.44
C THR A 18 -5.14 -9.44 2.16
N GLN A 19 -5.27 -10.55 2.86
CA GLN A 19 -6.38 -11.50 2.67
C GLN A 19 -7.72 -10.86 3.06
N TYR A 20 -7.73 -10.10 4.14
CA TYR A 20 -8.93 -9.38 4.57
C TYR A 20 -9.45 -8.44 3.48
N PHE A 21 -8.56 -7.61 2.93
CA PHE A 21 -8.94 -6.67 1.87
C PHE A 21 -9.39 -7.41 0.59
N LEU A 22 -8.66 -8.45 0.18
CA LEU A 22 -9.00 -9.22 -1.02
C LEU A 22 -10.37 -9.90 -0.88
N ASN A 23 -10.68 -10.43 0.27
CA ASN A 23 -11.99 -11.05 0.53
C ASN A 23 -13.11 -10.01 0.41
N LEU A 24 -12.91 -8.82 0.98
CA LEU A 24 -13.88 -7.73 0.87
C LEU A 24 -14.05 -7.28 -0.58
N ALA A 25 -12.95 -7.01 -1.27
CA ALA A 25 -12.97 -6.49 -2.64
C ALA A 25 -13.60 -7.48 -3.63
N ARG A 26 -13.28 -8.76 -3.49
CA ARG A 26 -13.83 -9.81 -4.36
C ARG A 26 -15.29 -10.13 -4.08
N GLY A 27 -15.76 -9.83 -2.86
CA GLY A 27 -17.14 -10.07 -2.44
C GLY A 27 -18.09 -8.91 -2.69
N VAL A 28 -17.60 -7.76 -3.12
CA VAL A 28 -18.43 -6.58 -3.37
C VAL A 28 -19.36 -6.85 -4.56
N THR A 29 -20.68 -6.61 -4.36
CA THR A 29 -21.68 -6.80 -5.40
C THR A 29 -21.88 -5.54 -6.24
N ALA A 30 -22.46 -5.72 -7.44
CA ALA A 30 -22.80 -4.58 -8.30
C ALA A 30 -23.78 -3.61 -7.64
N GLU A 31 -24.66 -4.10 -6.76
CA GLU A 31 -25.65 -3.26 -6.09
C GLU A 31 -25.02 -2.28 -5.09
N VAL A 32 -23.86 -2.61 -4.51
CA VAL A 32 -23.27 -1.79 -3.44
C VAL A 32 -21.95 -1.13 -3.81
N ILE A 33 -21.31 -1.54 -4.91
CA ILE A 33 -19.96 -1.07 -5.25
C ILE A 33 -19.87 0.45 -5.41
N ASP A 34 -20.93 1.09 -5.85
CA ASP A 34 -20.97 2.54 -6.07
C ASP A 34 -21.78 3.30 -5.01
N VAL A 35 -22.28 2.60 -3.99
CA VAL A 35 -22.99 3.24 -2.89
C VAL A 35 -22.01 3.94 -1.96
N HIS A 36 -22.28 5.20 -1.64
CA HIS A 36 -21.43 5.96 -0.71
C HIS A 36 -22.26 7.04 -0.01
N ALA A 37 -21.83 7.41 1.19
CA ALA A 37 -22.36 8.57 1.88
C ALA A 37 -21.83 9.85 1.21
N GLU A 38 -22.51 10.97 1.46
CA GLU A 38 -22.08 12.27 0.96
C GLU A 38 -20.64 12.56 1.42
N ASN A 39 -19.81 13.00 0.47
CA ASN A 39 -18.38 13.30 0.67
C ASN A 39 -17.50 12.10 1.06
N GLU A 40 -17.98 10.89 0.87
CA GLU A 40 -17.19 9.67 1.08
C GLU A 40 -16.99 8.93 -0.24
N TRP A 41 -15.93 8.14 -0.30
CA TRP A 41 -15.64 7.32 -1.46
C TRP A 41 -16.51 6.06 -1.47
N SER A 42 -16.84 5.59 -2.68
CA SER A 42 -17.45 4.29 -2.89
C SER A 42 -16.43 3.16 -2.70
N ALA A 43 -16.91 1.94 -2.59
CA ALA A 43 -16.03 0.76 -2.59
C ALA A 43 -15.18 0.69 -3.87
N ARG A 44 -15.75 1.02 -5.02
CA ARG A 44 -15.01 1.08 -6.30
C ARG A 44 -13.82 2.02 -6.22
N GLN A 45 -14.05 3.24 -5.74
CA GLN A 45 -12.98 4.23 -5.58
C GLN A 45 -11.91 3.75 -4.59
N CYS A 46 -12.30 3.15 -3.49
CA CYS A 46 -11.38 2.59 -2.51
C CYS A 46 -10.51 1.48 -3.10
N ILE A 47 -11.08 0.60 -3.92
CA ILE A 47 -10.34 -0.50 -4.55
C ILE A 47 -9.26 0.06 -5.49
N HIS A 48 -9.61 1.00 -6.34
CA HIS A 48 -8.63 1.63 -7.24
C HIS A 48 -7.54 2.36 -6.46
N HIS A 49 -7.95 3.12 -5.45
CA HIS A 49 -7.00 3.83 -4.57
C HIS A 49 -6.02 2.87 -3.88
N ARG A 50 -6.54 1.77 -3.34
CA ARG A 50 -5.69 0.78 -2.66
C ARG A 50 -4.68 0.15 -3.60
N ALA A 51 -5.07 -0.13 -4.83
CA ALA A 51 -4.15 -0.66 -5.84
C ALA A 51 -3.02 0.32 -6.14
N ASP A 52 -3.35 1.59 -6.38
CA ASP A 52 -2.35 2.61 -6.68
C ASP A 52 -1.46 2.89 -5.48
N SER A 53 -2.03 2.96 -4.29
CA SER A 53 -1.29 3.17 -3.04
C SER A 53 -0.31 2.01 -2.76
N GLU A 54 -0.74 0.77 -2.96
CA GLU A 54 0.12 -0.39 -2.75
C GLU A 54 1.23 -0.50 -3.81
N ALA A 55 0.98 -0.04 -5.04
CA ALA A 55 2.01 0.04 -6.05
C ALA A 55 3.11 1.03 -5.64
N GLN A 56 2.74 2.16 -5.02
CA GLN A 56 3.70 3.11 -4.43
C GLN A 56 4.47 2.45 -3.28
N SER A 57 3.76 1.79 -2.39
CA SER A 57 4.35 1.11 -1.23
C SER A 57 5.33 0.01 -1.64
N TYR A 58 5.00 -0.74 -2.67
CA TYR A 58 5.86 -1.76 -3.28
C TYR A 58 7.20 -1.15 -3.71
N ALA A 59 7.16 -0.04 -4.44
CA ALA A 59 8.36 0.64 -4.92
C ALA A 59 9.16 1.24 -3.76
N ARG A 60 8.48 1.83 -2.78
CA ARG A 60 9.13 2.46 -1.61
C ARG A 60 9.95 1.46 -0.81
N LEU A 61 9.40 0.29 -0.52
CA LEU A 61 10.12 -0.73 0.23
C LEU A 61 11.39 -1.16 -0.52
N ARG A 62 11.30 -1.35 -1.82
CA ARG A 62 12.44 -1.72 -2.64
C ARG A 62 13.51 -0.65 -2.65
N ARG A 63 13.13 0.62 -2.74
CA ARG A 63 14.09 1.74 -2.62
C ARG A 63 14.80 1.74 -1.28
N LEU A 64 14.04 1.55 -0.20
CA LEU A 64 14.61 1.53 1.16
C LEU A 64 15.61 0.40 1.36
N VAL A 65 15.36 -0.75 0.75
CA VAL A 65 16.23 -1.94 0.89
C VAL A 65 17.47 -1.83 -0.01
N ALA A 66 17.31 -1.37 -1.24
CA ALA A 66 18.32 -1.53 -2.29
C ALA A 66 19.12 -0.27 -2.59
N GLU A 67 18.54 0.92 -2.40
CA GLU A 67 19.22 2.17 -2.75
C GLU A 67 19.97 2.73 -1.55
N PRO A 68 20.95 3.64 -1.77
CA PRO A 68 21.69 4.26 -0.66
C PRO A 68 20.77 4.98 0.33
N GLU A 69 21.14 4.97 1.60
CA GLU A 69 20.39 5.71 2.61
C GLU A 69 20.26 7.19 2.24
N GLY A 70 19.08 7.76 2.49
CA GLY A 70 18.77 9.12 2.12
C GLY A 70 18.19 9.29 0.71
N SER A 71 18.03 8.20 -0.05
CA SER A 71 17.37 8.27 -1.37
C SER A 71 15.96 8.82 -1.24
N ILE A 72 15.50 9.55 -2.25
CA ILE A 72 14.18 10.20 -2.23
C ILE A 72 13.08 9.15 -2.33
N ILE A 73 12.12 9.24 -1.43
CA ILE A 73 10.86 8.49 -1.46
C ILE A 73 9.77 9.48 -1.88
N GLN A 74 9.31 9.34 -3.11
CA GLN A 74 8.32 10.26 -3.67
C GLN A 74 6.93 10.00 -3.09
N GLY A 75 6.33 11.04 -2.51
CA GLY A 75 4.91 11.05 -2.21
C GLY A 75 4.08 11.27 -3.48
N TYR A 76 2.78 11.07 -3.40
CA TYR A 76 1.91 11.36 -4.53
C TYR A 76 0.62 12.04 -4.06
N ASP A 77 0.01 12.83 -4.94
CA ASP A 77 -1.22 13.56 -4.66
C ASP A 77 -2.42 12.61 -4.85
N GLU A 78 -2.87 12.02 -3.76
CA GLU A 78 -3.99 11.06 -3.77
C GLU A 78 -5.28 11.66 -4.32
N GLY A 79 -5.56 12.91 -3.97
CA GLY A 79 -6.74 13.63 -4.45
C GLY A 79 -6.71 13.85 -5.95
N ALA A 80 -5.55 14.27 -6.47
CA ALA A 80 -5.38 14.46 -7.91
C ALA A 80 -5.57 13.15 -8.67
N TRP A 81 -5.03 12.04 -8.15
CA TRP A 81 -5.20 10.74 -8.79
C TRP A 81 -6.66 10.30 -8.77
N ALA A 82 -7.34 10.47 -7.63
CA ALA A 82 -8.75 10.09 -7.51
C ALA A 82 -9.66 10.88 -8.46
N ASN A 83 -9.29 12.12 -8.76
CA ASN A 83 -10.08 13.01 -9.61
C ASN A 83 -9.69 12.96 -11.10
N GLU A 84 -8.61 12.24 -11.45
CA GLU A 84 -8.20 12.11 -12.86
C GLU A 84 -9.11 11.14 -13.61
N PRO A 85 -9.86 11.59 -14.63
CA PRO A 85 -10.81 10.71 -15.34
C PRO A 85 -10.16 9.48 -15.97
N LYS A 86 -8.92 9.58 -16.42
CA LYS A 86 -8.21 8.46 -17.06
C LYS A 86 -7.83 7.35 -16.07
N LEU A 87 -7.75 7.65 -14.78
CA LEU A 87 -7.53 6.64 -13.75
C LEU A 87 -8.84 5.96 -13.34
N ALA A 88 -9.99 6.55 -13.71
CA ALA A 88 -11.30 5.94 -13.67
C ALA A 88 -11.72 5.38 -12.28
N TYR A 89 -11.36 6.06 -11.20
CA TYR A 89 -11.72 5.61 -9.86
C TYR A 89 -13.21 5.44 -9.66
N ALA A 90 -13.99 6.35 -10.24
CA ALA A 90 -15.44 6.37 -10.04
C ALA A 90 -16.21 5.33 -10.89
N ASP A 91 -15.67 4.94 -12.04
CA ASP A 91 -16.41 4.15 -13.02
C ASP A 91 -15.65 2.99 -13.67
N GLY A 92 -14.36 2.83 -13.37
CA GLY A 92 -13.54 1.79 -13.98
C GLY A 92 -13.80 0.39 -13.39
N ASP A 93 -13.69 -0.64 -14.24
CA ASP A 93 -13.72 -2.02 -13.78
C ASP A 93 -12.59 -2.27 -12.77
N VAL A 94 -12.89 -2.97 -11.69
CA VAL A 94 -11.95 -3.16 -10.58
C VAL A 94 -11.08 -4.41 -10.72
N THR A 95 -11.32 -5.25 -11.70
CA THR A 95 -10.64 -6.55 -11.84
C THR A 95 -9.12 -6.40 -11.87
N ASN A 96 -8.60 -5.51 -12.68
CA ASN A 96 -7.16 -5.29 -12.80
C ASN A 96 -6.57 -4.62 -11.55
N SER A 97 -7.31 -3.71 -10.92
CA SER A 97 -6.86 -3.10 -9.66
C SER A 97 -6.75 -4.13 -8.53
N ILE A 98 -7.72 -5.05 -8.43
CA ILE A 98 -7.63 -6.15 -7.46
C ILE A 98 -6.42 -7.03 -7.77
N ALA A 99 -6.16 -7.33 -9.05
CA ALA A 99 -4.99 -8.12 -9.46
C ALA A 99 -3.68 -7.43 -9.11
N VAL A 100 -3.57 -6.11 -9.34
CA VAL A 100 -2.40 -5.32 -8.94
C VAL A 100 -2.19 -5.40 -7.43
N TYR A 101 -3.23 -5.12 -6.66
CA TYR A 101 -3.16 -5.18 -5.20
C TYR A 101 -2.64 -6.55 -4.73
N ALA A 102 -3.24 -7.62 -5.22
CA ALA A 102 -2.85 -8.99 -4.84
C ALA A 102 -1.38 -9.28 -5.17
N ALA A 103 -0.93 -8.91 -6.38
CA ALA A 103 0.41 -9.20 -6.85
C ALA A 103 1.48 -8.40 -6.10
N VAL A 104 1.29 -7.10 -5.91
CA VAL A 104 2.30 -6.26 -5.22
C VAL A 104 2.38 -6.62 -3.74
N ARG A 105 1.24 -6.96 -3.11
CA ARG A 105 1.22 -7.41 -1.71
C ARG A 105 1.94 -8.75 -1.54
N ALA A 106 1.71 -9.70 -2.44
CA ALA A 106 2.38 -11.00 -2.39
C ALA A 106 3.90 -10.84 -2.56
N ALA A 107 4.34 -10.04 -3.52
CA ALA A 107 5.76 -9.80 -3.77
C ALA A 107 6.42 -9.02 -2.62
N SER A 108 5.72 -8.06 -2.02
CA SER A 108 6.23 -7.33 -0.86
C SER A 108 6.31 -8.22 0.37
N LEU A 109 5.36 -9.13 0.56
CA LEU A 109 5.42 -10.11 1.65
C LEU A 109 6.68 -10.98 1.55
N ASP A 110 7.02 -11.45 0.35
CA ASP A 110 8.25 -12.21 0.13
C ASP A 110 9.49 -11.43 0.59
N LEU A 111 9.53 -10.14 0.28
CA LEU A 111 10.62 -9.27 0.71
C LEU A 111 10.61 -9.08 2.23
N VAL A 112 9.45 -8.81 2.82
CA VAL A 112 9.31 -8.63 4.29
C VAL A 112 9.82 -9.87 5.03
N LYS A 113 9.56 -11.07 4.52
CA LYS A 113 10.04 -12.31 5.12
C LYS A 113 11.57 -12.45 5.09
N ARG A 114 12.25 -11.70 4.24
CA ARG A 114 13.72 -11.69 4.13
C ARG A 114 14.39 -10.60 4.96
N LEU A 115 13.61 -9.68 5.54
CA LEU A 115 14.15 -8.58 6.34
C LEU A 115 14.76 -9.12 7.64
N GLU A 116 15.84 -8.46 8.05
CA GLU A 116 16.51 -8.71 9.33
C GLU A 116 16.40 -7.46 10.21
N GLU A 117 16.64 -7.60 11.51
CA GLU A 117 16.58 -6.45 12.42
C GLU A 117 17.49 -5.30 11.98
N SER A 118 18.65 -5.63 11.43
CA SER A 118 19.60 -4.61 10.93
C SER A 118 19.04 -3.77 9.79
N ASP A 119 18.00 -4.24 9.11
CA ASP A 119 17.36 -3.49 8.01
C ASP A 119 16.40 -2.40 8.51
N LEU A 120 15.87 -2.53 9.72
CA LEU A 120 14.75 -1.69 10.19
C LEU A 120 15.05 -0.20 10.22
N GLU A 121 16.30 0.19 10.46
CA GLU A 121 16.71 1.58 10.53
C GLU A 121 17.16 2.18 9.18
N LYS A 122 17.22 1.38 8.13
CA LYS A 122 17.47 1.90 6.78
C LYS A 122 16.39 2.89 6.41
N TYR A 123 16.78 3.99 5.77
CA TYR A 123 15.86 5.10 5.54
C TYR A 123 16.04 5.75 4.17
N GLY A 124 14.97 6.42 3.75
CA GLY A 124 14.96 7.38 2.66
C GLY A 124 14.36 8.70 3.14
N GLU A 125 14.40 9.72 2.29
CA GLU A 125 13.78 11.01 2.55
C GLU A 125 12.46 11.11 1.78
N HIS A 126 11.36 10.98 2.51
CA HIS A 126 10.03 11.12 1.92
C HIS A 126 9.75 12.59 1.66
N THR A 127 9.24 12.90 0.48
CA THR A 127 9.02 14.29 0.05
C THR A 127 8.04 15.09 0.92
N GLU A 128 7.16 14.38 1.65
CA GLU A 128 6.19 15.02 2.54
C GLU A 128 6.47 14.73 4.01
N ALA A 129 6.95 13.53 4.33
CA ALA A 129 7.08 13.04 5.71
C ALA A 129 8.49 13.11 6.27
N GLY A 130 9.51 13.43 5.46
CA GLY A 130 10.90 13.47 5.90
C GLY A 130 11.51 12.09 6.04
N LYS A 131 12.32 11.86 7.07
CA LYS A 131 13.01 10.58 7.27
C LYS A 131 12.00 9.44 7.39
N TYR A 132 12.15 8.45 6.51
CA TYR A 132 11.23 7.34 6.38
C TYR A 132 12.00 6.02 6.43
N THR A 133 11.82 5.26 7.49
CA THR A 133 12.56 4.01 7.73
C THR A 133 11.75 2.79 7.28
N ILE A 134 12.43 1.66 7.13
CA ILE A 134 11.75 0.38 6.90
C ILE A 134 10.82 0.04 8.06
N ALA A 135 11.23 0.31 9.31
CA ALA A 135 10.36 0.11 10.46
C ALA A 135 9.04 0.89 10.32
N ARG A 136 9.13 2.14 9.87
CA ARG A 136 7.94 2.97 9.63
C ARG A 136 7.07 2.41 8.49
N TRP A 137 7.69 1.91 7.43
CA TRP A 137 6.96 1.28 6.33
C TRP A 137 6.13 0.09 6.84
N LEU A 138 6.68 -0.71 7.75
CA LEU A 138 5.98 -1.87 8.31
C LEU A 138 4.77 -1.50 9.17
N GLU A 139 4.71 -0.28 9.68
CA GLU A 139 3.61 0.22 10.50
C GLU A 139 2.42 0.73 9.68
N THR A 140 2.58 0.90 8.37
CA THR A 140 1.54 1.48 7.50
C THR A 140 0.71 0.42 6.72
#